data_0d92cf8a6a3eb470ca34d412c3a86db8
#
_entry.id   0d92cf8a6a3eb470ca34d412c3a86db8
#
_cell.length_a   1.000
_cell.length_b   1.000
_cell.length_c   1.000
_cell.angle_alpha   90.00
_cell.angle_beta   90.00
_cell.angle_gamma   90.00
#
_symmetry.space_group_name_H-M   'P 1'
#
loop_
_entity.id
_entity.type
_entity.pdbx_description
1 polymer ?
#
loop_
_entity_poly.entity_id
_entity_poly.type
_entity_poly.pdbx_seq_one_letter_code
_entity_poly.pdbx_strand_id
1 'polypeptide(L)'
;MLFRSPPNMNTVPGVDMSTGSLGQGISTACGMALAARLQNNPCRVYTLLGDGEIQEGQVWEACMFASHYKLDNLCVIIDNNGLQIDGNIADVMSPYPIVDKLQAFGLHTIAVDGHNFDELEAAFAEAKTVKGKPTAIVMTTTKGKGVSFMENNAGWHGKSTNPAEFEIAMGELKAALAELEA
;
A
#
# COMPACT_ATOMS: atom_id res chain seq x y z
N MET A 1 -2.08 8.86 18.43
CA MET A 1 -3.04 7.74 18.69
C MET A 1 -2.37 6.48 18.17
N LEU A 2 -2.10 5.51 19.02
CA LEU A 2 -1.50 4.23 18.60
C LEU A 2 -2.62 3.34 18.06
N PHE A 3 -2.59 3.07 16.78
CA PHE A 3 -3.48 2.06 16.20
C PHE A 3 -2.99 0.69 16.64
N ARG A 4 -3.77 0.01 17.47
CA ARG A 4 -3.49 -1.35 17.95
C ARG A 4 -4.16 -2.44 17.11
N SER A 5 -4.87 -2.05 16.09
CA SER A 5 -5.67 -2.94 15.24
C SER A 5 -5.61 -2.48 13.78
N PRO A 6 -5.88 -3.38 12.83
CA PRO A 6 -6.09 -3.01 11.43
C PRO A 6 -7.14 -1.91 11.28
N PRO A 7 -7.10 -1.13 10.20
CA PRO A 7 -8.09 -0.10 9.91
C PRO A 7 -9.52 -0.68 9.98
N ASN A 8 -10.40 0.02 10.69
CA ASN A 8 -11.78 -0.40 10.88
C ASN A 8 -12.72 0.61 10.19
N MET A 9 -13.50 0.14 9.24
CA MET A 9 -14.44 0.95 8.46
C MET A 9 -15.46 1.72 9.29
N ASN A 10 -15.77 1.23 10.51
CA ASN A 10 -16.73 1.90 11.38
C ASN A 10 -16.12 3.05 12.21
N THR A 11 -14.80 3.17 12.25
CA THR A 11 -14.11 4.11 13.15
C THR A 11 -13.05 4.98 12.47
N VAL A 12 -12.62 4.60 11.27
CA VAL A 12 -11.57 5.33 10.52
C VAL A 12 -12.16 5.94 9.27
N PRO A 13 -12.32 7.27 9.20
CA PRO A 13 -12.80 7.94 7.99
C PRO A 13 -11.91 7.63 6.78
N GLY A 14 -12.53 7.34 5.63
CA GLY A 14 -11.82 7.02 4.40
C GLY A 14 -11.41 5.54 4.26
N VAL A 15 -11.78 4.70 5.21
CA VAL A 15 -11.64 3.25 5.11
C VAL A 15 -13.03 2.64 4.90
N ASP A 16 -13.29 2.15 3.69
CA ASP A 16 -14.60 1.59 3.31
C ASP A 16 -14.72 0.09 3.61
N MET A 17 -13.61 -0.59 3.86
CA MET A 17 -13.56 -2.01 4.19
C MET A 17 -12.51 -2.30 5.25
N SER A 18 -12.93 -2.95 6.35
CA SER A 18 -12.01 -3.46 7.37
C SER A 18 -11.22 -4.64 6.81
N THR A 19 -9.90 -4.57 6.85
CA THR A 19 -8.98 -5.59 6.37
C THR A 19 -7.94 -5.92 7.44
N GLY A 20 -6.99 -6.83 7.17
CA GLY A 20 -5.92 -7.24 8.09
C GLY A 20 -5.57 -8.72 7.96
N SER A 21 -6.48 -9.54 7.41
CA SER A 21 -6.13 -10.87 6.93
C SER A 21 -5.43 -10.71 5.59
N LEU A 22 -4.11 -10.92 5.58
CA LEU A 22 -3.25 -10.61 4.43
C LEU A 22 -3.72 -11.33 3.16
N GLY A 23 -3.68 -10.62 2.03
CA GLY A 23 -4.11 -11.09 0.73
C GLY A 23 -5.63 -11.11 0.48
N GLN A 24 -6.48 -10.93 1.52
CA GLN A 24 -7.94 -10.99 1.38
C GLN A 24 -8.53 -9.66 0.85
N GLY A 25 -7.95 -8.54 1.23
CA GLY A 25 -8.45 -7.21 0.90
C GLY A 25 -8.54 -6.96 -0.60
N ILE A 26 -7.55 -7.38 -1.36
CA ILE A 26 -7.53 -7.19 -2.83
C ILE A 26 -8.66 -7.97 -3.53
N SER A 27 -9.01 -9.17 -3.05
CA SER A 27 -10.13 -9.94 -3.62
C SER A 27 -11.46 -9.24 -3.37
N THR A 28 -11.64 -8.68 -2.18
CA THR A 28 -12.81 -7.85 -1.88
C THR A 28 -12.85 -6.60 -2.76
N ALA A 29 -11.71 -5.92 -2.94
CA ALA A 29 -11.59 -4.76 -3.81
C ALA A 29 -11.95 -5.07 -5.28
N CYS A 30 -11.55 -6.24 -5.78
CA CYS A 30 -11.98 -6.72 -7.10
C CYS A 30 -13.49 -6.88 -7.21
N GLY A 31 -14.12 -7.46 -6.18
CA GLY A 31 -15.58 -7.60 -6.11
C GLY A 31 -16.29 -6.24 -6.10
N MET A 32 -15.80 -5.29 -5.31
CA MET A 32 -16.33 -3.91 -5.23
C MET A 32 -16.18 -3.19 -6.58
N ALA A 33 -15.02 -3.31 -7.23
CA ALA A 33 -14.77 -2.68 -8.53
C ALA A 33 -15.69 -3.25 -9.63
N LEU A 34 -15.89 -4.56 -9.65
CA LEU A 34 -16.81 -5.23 -10.57
C LEU A 34 -18.26 -4.84 -10.31
N ALA A 35 -18.69 -4.83 -9.05
CA ALA A 35 -20.05 -4.42 -8.65
C ALA A 35 -20.34 -2.98 -9.07
N ALA A 36 -19.39 -2.05 -8.86
CA ALA A 36 -19.52 -0.66 -9.30
C ALA A 36 -19.76 -0.56 -10.82
N ARG A 37 -19.00 -1.31 -11.62
CA ARG A 37 -19.18 -1.34 -13.08
C ARG A 37 -20.55 -1.90 -13.48
N LEU A 38 -21.00 -2.98 -12.87
CA LEU A 38 -22.32 -3.58 -13.15
C LEU A 38 -23.48 -2.64 -12.82
N GLN A 39 -23.29 -1.79 -11.81
CA GLN A 39 -24.26 -0.77 -11.40
C GLN A 39 -24.12 0.57 -12.14
N ASN A 40 -23.18 0.68 -13.10
CA ASN A 40 -22.79 1.95 -13.74
C ASN A 40 -22.41 3.05 -12.73
N ASN A 41 -21.84 2.66 -11.60
CA ASN A 41 -21.31 3.57 -10.59
C ASN A 41 -19.89 4.00 -10.99
N PRO A 42 -19.59 5.31 -11.08
CA PRO A 42 -18.28 5.80 -11.50
C PRO A 42 -17.19 5.68 -10.44
N CYS A 43 -17.48 5.09 -9.29
CA CYS A 43 -16.49 5.00 -8.21
C CYS A 43 -15.25 4.22 -8.62
N ARG A 44 -14.13 4.63 -8.05
CA ARG A 44 -12.85 3.93 -8.15
C ARG A 44 -12.54 3.25 -6.83
N VAL A 45 -11.94 2.08 -6.92
CA VAL A 45 -11.55 1.29 -5.75
C VAL A 45 -10.04 1.32 -5.63
N TYR A 46 -9.55 1.60 -4.44
CA TYR A 46 -8.13 1.61 -4.09
C TYR A 46 -7.89 0.55 -3.02
N THR A 47 -6.82 -0.22 -3.18
CA THR A 47 -6.38 -1.21 -2.18
C THR A 47 -4.89 -1.07 -1.94
N LEU A 48 -4.49 -1.00 -0.67
CA LEU A 48 -3.09 -0.89 -0.25
C LEU A 48 -2.65 -2.23 0.32
N LEU A 49 -1.53 -2.74 -0.20
CA LEU A 49 -0.90 -3.99 0.21
C LEU A 49 0.54 -3.73 0.62
N GLY A 50 1.04 -4.48 1.59
CA GLY A 50 2.48 -4.55 1.88
C GLY A 50 3.20 -5.50 0.92
N ASP A 51 4.51 -5.29 0.77
CA ASP A 51 5.36 -6.18 -0.03
C ASP A 51 5.45 -7.61 0.56
N GLY A 52 5.38 -7.76 1.89
CA GLY A 52 5.20 -9.07 2.53
C GLY A 52 3.83 -9.69 2.27
N GLU A 53 2.79 -8.88 2.17
CA GLU A 53 1.43 -9.35 1.89
C GLU A 53 1.30 -9.95 0.48
N ILE A 54 2.01 -9.43 -0.51
CA ILE A 54 1.96 -9.97 -1.87
C ILE A 54 2.63 -11.36 -2.03
N GLN A 55 3.21 -11.91 -0.99
CA GLN A 55 3.62 -13.32 -0.95
C GLN A 55 2.42 -14.28 -0.91
N GLU A 56 1.24 -13.80 -0.49
CA GLU A 56 0.01 -14.58 -0.49
C GLU A 56 -0.45 -14.91 -1.92
N GLY A 57 -0.70 -16.19 -2.21
CA GLY A 57 -1.13 -16.64 -3.54
C GLY A 57 -2.41 -15.97 -4.03
N GLN A 58 -3.32 -15.66 -3.11
CA GLN A 58 -4.59 -15.00 -3.40
C GLN A 58 -4.41 -13.60 -4.03
N VAL A 59 -3.33 -12.89 -3.74
CA VAL A 59 -3.02 -11.61 -4.38
C VAL A 59 -2.87 -11.79 -5.90
N TRP A 60 -2.16 -12.82 -6.32
CA TRP A 60 -1.94 -13.12 -7.73
C TRP A 60 -3.19 -13.65 -8.43
N GLU A 61 -4.00 -14.45 -7.73
CA GLU A 61 -5.33 -14.85 -8.21
C GLU A 61 -6.22 -13.63 -8.45
N ALA A 62 -6.22 -12.66 -7.51
CA ALA A 62 -6.96 -11.42 -7.65
C ALA A 62 -6.43 -10.55 -8.80
N CYS A 63 -5.12 -10.49 -9.03
CA CYS A 63 -4.52 -9.80 -10.17
C CYS A 63 -4.97 -10.41 -11.51
N MET A 64 -5.00 -11.75 -11.63
CA MET A 64 -5.53 -12.44 -12.81
C MET A 64 -7.01 -12.09 -13.04
N PHE A 65 -7.82 -12.14 -11.99
CA PHE A 65 -9.23 -11.78 -12.03
C PHE A 65 -9.43 -10.33 -12.51
N ALA A 66 -8.72 -9.39 -11.86
CA ALA A 66 -8.82 -7.97 -12.18
C ALA A 66 -8.44 -7.67 -13.64
N SER A 67 -7.39 -8.31 -14.12
CA SER A 67 -6.93 -8.20 -15.51
C SER A 67 -7.93 -8.80 -16.48
N HIS A 68 -8.42 -10.03 -16.22
CA HIS A 68 -9.41 -10.71 -17.05
C HIS A 68 -10.69 -9.89 -17.24
N TYR A 69 -11.21 -9.34 -16.13
CA TYR A 69 -12.40 -8.50 -16.16
C TYR A 69 -12.11 -7.04 -16.52
N LYS A 70 -10.85 -6.68 -16.81
CA LYS A 70 -10.43 -5.33 -17.23
C LYS A 70 -10.92 -4.26 -16.25
N LEU A 71 -10.68 -4.46 -14.95
CA LEU A 71 -11.16 -3.58 -13.89
C LEU A 71 -10.35 -2.28 -13.86
N ASP A 72 -10.57 -1.39 -14.83
CA ASP A 72 -9.84 -0.12 -14.96
C ASP A 72 -10.25 0.93 -13.89
N ASN A 73 -11.23 0.61 -13.09
CA ASN A 73 -11.61 1.35 -11.88
C ASN A 73 -10.96 0.79 -10.60
N LEU A 74 -10.07 -0.21 -10.70
CA LEU A 74 -9.27 -0.72 -9.58
C LEU A 74 -7.84 -0.18 -9.64
N CYS A 75 -7.35 0.38 -8.53
CA CYS A 75 -5.97 0.77 -8.32
C CYS A 75 -5.39 -0.02 -7.13
N VAL A 76 -4.40 -0.85 -7.41
CA VAL A 76 -3.64 -1.60 -6.41
C VAL A 76 -2.41 -0.79 -6.05
N ILE A 77 -2.17 -0.56 -4.77
CA ILE A 77 -1.01 0.20 -4.28
C ILE A 77 -0.16 -0.77 -3.45
N ILE A 78 1.14 -0.80 -3.69
CA ILE A 78 2.07 -1.67 -2.96
C ILE A 78 3.08 -0.82 -2.21
N ASP A 79 3.06 -0.93 -0.88
CA ASP A 79 4.10 -0.39 0.00
C ASP A 79 5.30 -1.34 -0.02
N ASN A 80 6.26 -1.04 -0.90
CA ASN A 80 7.48 -1.80 -1.07
C ASN A 80 8.59 -1.21 -0.17
N ASN A 81 8.52 -1.53 1.11
CA ASN A 81 9.49 -1.05 2.11
C ASN A 81 10.64 -2.02 2.38
N GLY A 82 10.62 -3.20 1.76
CA GLY A 82 11.69 -4.22 1.86
C GLY A 82 11.71 -5.00 3.17
N LEU A 83 10.73 -4.80 4.07
CA LEU A 83 10.71 -5.42 5.40
C LEU A 83 9.37 -6.09 5.70
N GLN A 84 9.45 -7.26 6.32
CA GLN A 84 8.31 -7.92 6.96
C GLN A 84 8.62 -8.22 8.44
N ILE A 85 7.70 -8.87 9.17
CA ILE A 85 7.85 -9.17 10.61
C ILE A 85 9.17 -9.87 10.89
N ASP A 86 9.55 -10.85 10.05
CA ASP A 86 10.71 -11.73 10.27
C ASP A 86 12.03 -11.14 9.76
N GLY A 87 12.02 -9.94 9.15
CA GLY A 87 13.23 -9.27 8.68
C GLY A 87 13.14 -8.75 7.25
N ASN A 88 14.30 -8.73 6.58
CA ASN A 88 14.39 -8.30 5.19
C ASN A 88 13.62 -9.27 4.28
N ILE A 89 12.74 -8.72 3.46
CA ILE A 89 11.84 -9.51 2.61
C ILE A 89 12.59 -10.37 1.58
N ALA A 90 13.76 -9.89 1.12
CA ALA A 90 14.57 -10.64 0.16
C ALA A 90 15.20 -11.91 0.79
N ASP A 91 15.42 -11.88 2.11
CA ASP A 91 16.03 -13.00 2.84
C ASP A 91 14.99 -13.99 3.37
N VAL A 92 13.77 -13.51 3.67
CA VAL A 92 12.67 -14.35 4.19
C VAL A 92 11.94 -15.06 3.06
N MET A 93 11.32 -14.30 2.15
CA MET A 93 10.65 -14.81 0.95
C MET A 93 10.54 -13.69 -0.08
N SER A 94 11.44 -13.68 -1.05
CA SER A 94 11.55 -12.59 -2.03
C SER A 94 10.34 -12.53 -2.99
N PRO A 95 9.56 -11.44 -2.99
CA PRO A 95 8.50 -11.23 -3.99
C PRO A 95 9.04 -10.66 -5.30
N TYR A 96 10.31 -10.30 -5.37
CA TYR A 96 10.91 -9.63 -6.52
C TYR A 96 11.04 -10.54 -7.75
N PRO A 97 11.05 -9.98 -8.98
CA PRO A 97 10.77 -8.56 -9.31
C PRO A 97 9.25 -8.27 -9.26
N ILE A 98 8.83 -7.28 -8.45
CA ILE A 98 7.40 -7.00 -8.23
C ILE A 98 6.77 -6.38 -9.48
N VAL A 99 7.40 -5.35 -10.05
CA VAL A 99 6.91 -4.61 -11.21
C VAL A 99 6.68 -5.54 -12.40
N ASP A 100 7.67 -6.36 -12.75
CA ASP A 100 7.62 -7.26 -13.90
C ASP A 100 6.52 -8.34 -13.73
N LYS A 101 6.38 -8.85 -12.51
CA LYS A 101 5.31 -9.81 -12.19
C LYS A 101 3.92 -9.19 -12.39
N LEU A 102 3.68 -7.99 -11.86
CA LEU A 102 2.40 -7.30 -12.02
C LEU A 102 2.10 -6.98 -13.49
N GLN A 103 3.11 -6.59 -14.27
CA GLN A 103 2.98 -6.40 -15.72
C GLN A 103 2.64 -7.71 -16.43
N ALA A 104 3.29 -8.80 -16.06
CA ALA A 104 3.00 -10.14 -16.62
C ALA A 104 1.58 -10.61 -16.30
N PHE A 105 1.02 -10.20 -15.14
CA PHE A 105 -0.38 -10.42 -14.79
C PHE A 105 -1.35 -9.45 -15.51
N GLY A 106 -0.86 -8.55 -16.37
CA GLY A 106 -1.67 -7.68 -17.20
C GLY A 106 -2.08 -6.34 -16.58
N LEU A 107 -1.48 -5.94 -15.45
CA LEU A 107 -1.71 -4.65 -14.84
C LEU A 107 -0.90 -3.55 -15.54
N HIS A 108 -1.43 -2.33 -15.60
CA HIS A 108 -0.63 -1.14 -15.85
C HIS A 108 0.15 -0.79 -14.59
N THR A 109 1.47 -0.74 -14.68
CA THR A 109 2.30 -0.63 -13.48
C THR A 109 3.12 0.66 -13.51
N ILE A 110 3.05 1.41 -12.41
CA ILE A 110 3.77 2.67 -12.19
C ILE A 110 4.66 2.47 -10.95
N ALA A 111 5.96 2.73 -11.07
CA ALA A 111 6.90 2.69 -9.95
C ALA A 111 7.27 4.11 -9.55
N VAL A 112 7.22 4.42 -8.26
CA VAL A 112 7.46 5.76 -7.71
C VAL A 112 8.24 5.71 -6.39
N ASP A 113 8.85 6.83 -6.02
CA ASP A 113 9.26 7.09 -4.64
C ASP A 113 8.02 7.40 -3.80
N GLY A 114 7.68 6.51 -2.86
CA GLY A 114 6.52 6.66 -1.98
C GLY A 114 6.65 7.77 -0.93
N HIS A 115 7.80 8.46 -0.87
CA HIS A 115 8.00 9.64 -0.05
C HIS A 115 8.03 10.95 -0.86
N ASN A 116 7.85 10.85 -2.19
CA ASN A 116 7.74 12.00 -3.09
C ASN A 116 6.28 12.27 -3.45
N PHE A 117 5.69 13.32 -2.89
CA PHE A 117 4.28 13.66 -3.10
C PHE A 117 3.96 14.02 -4.54
N ASP A 118 4.87 14.65 -5.27
CA ASP A 118 4.65 15.01 -6.68
C ASP A 118 4.58 13.76 -7.56
N GLU A 119 5.44 12.77 -7.31
CA GLU A 119 5.39 11.47 -8.01
C GLU A 119 4.11 10.70 -7.67
N LEU A 120 3.68 10.72 -6.42
CA LEU A 120 2.44 10.08 -5.99
C LEU A 120 1.22 10.73 -6.66
N GLU A 121 1.14 12.07 -6.68
CA GLU A 121 0.06 12.78 -7.34
C GLU A 121 0.00 12.46 -8.84
N ALA A 122 1.15 12.49 -9.52
CA ALA A 122 1.25 12.13 -10.93
C ALA A 122 0.81 10.68 -11.19
N ALA A 123 1.24 9.72 -10.36
CA ALA A 123 0.86 8.32 -10.48
C ALA A 123 -0.65 8.11 -10.29
N PHE A 124 -1.27 8.75 -9.32
CA PHE A 124 -2.71 8.69 -9.13
C PHE A 124 -3.48 9.37 -10.27
N ALA A 125 -2.96 10.47 -10.82
CA ALA A 125 -3.55 11.12 -11.99
C ALA A 125 -3.47 10.20 -13.22
N GLU A 126 -2.31 9.59 -13.49
CA GLU A 126 -2.12 8.61 -14.57
C GLU A 126 -3.06 7.43 -14.42
N ALA A 127 -3.15 6.83 -13.22
CA ALA A 127 -4.03 5.69 -12.94
C ALA A 127 -5.50 5.95 -13.32
N LYS A 128 -5.98 7.19 -13.22
CA LYS A 128 -7.35 7.58 -13.61
C LYS A 128 -7.56 7.58 -15.12
N THR A 129 -6.49 7.75 -15.90
CA THR A 129 -6.55 7.78 -17.37
C THR A 129 -6.49 6.40 -18.02
N VAL A 130 -5.94 5.41 -17.32
CA VAL A 130 -5.80 4.04 -17.82
C VAL A 130 -7.17 3.40 -18.04
N LYS A 131 -7.34 2.78 -19.22
CA LYS A 131 -8.57 2.09 -19.62
C LYS A 131 -8.31 0.65 -20.00
N GLY A 132 -9.30 -0.20 -19.70
CA GLY A 132 -9.30 -1.61 -20.09
C GLY A 132 -8.34 -2.52 -19.31
N LYS A 133 -7.68 -2.02 -18.28
CA LYS A 133 -6.86 -2.84 -17.36
C LYS A 133 -6.74 -2.16 -15.97
N PRO A 134 -6.55 -2.94 -14.90
CA PRO A 134 -6.29 -2.38 -13.58
C PRO A 134 -4.91 -1.71 -13.53
N THR A 135 -4.72 -0.77 -12.62
CA THR A 135 -3.43 -0.12 -12.39
C THR A 135 -2.82 -0.61 -11.09
N ALA A 136 -1.50 -0.79 -11.07
CA ALA A 136 -0.70 -1.02 -9.88
C ALA A 136 0.31 0.11 -9.71
N ILE A 137 0.35 0.72 -8.52
CA ILE A 137 1.37 1.71 -8.11
C ILE A 137 2.29 1.01 -7.11
N VAL A 138 3.56 0.84 -7.46
CA VAL A 138 4.58 0.26 -6.58
C VAL A 138 5.40 1.39 -5.98
N MET A 139 5.21 1.63 -4.68
CA MET A 139 5.87 2.69 -3.95
C MET A 139 7.12 2.14 -3.26
N THR A 140 8.30 2.63 -3.62
CA THR A 140 9.51 2.40 -2.81
C THR A 140 9.45 3.29 -1.58
N THR A 141 9.44 2.69 -0.39
CA THR A 141 9.32 3.42 0.87
C THR A 141 10.37 2.99 1.88
N THR A 142 10.49 3.74 2.94
CA THR A 142 11.30 3.42 4.11
C THR A 142 10.37 3.19 5.30
N LYS A 143 10.35 1.96 5.83
CA LYS A 143 9.59 1.67 7.05
C LYS A 143 10.05 2.55 8.20
N GLY A 144 9.12 3.22 8.89
CA GLY A 144 9.43 4.11 10.02
C GLY A 144 10.05 5.46 9.63
N LYS A 145 9.91 5.90 8.38
CA LYS A 145 10.47 7.16 7.84
C LYS A 145 10.23 8.36 8.76
N GLY A 146 11.30 9.11 9.00
CA GLY A 146 11.27 10.32 9.82
C GLY A 146 11.54 10.10 11.32
N VAL A 147 11.72 8.84 11.76
CA VAL A 147 12.08 8.52 13.14
C VAL A 147 13.32 7.64 13.15
N SER A 148 14.44 8.19 13.59
CA SER A 148 15.78 7.62 13.44
C SER A 148 15.91 6.17 13.93
N PHE A 149 15.31 5.83 15.06
CA PHE A 149 15.36 4.50 15.65
C PHE A 149 14.32 3.51 15.06
N MET A 150 13.41 3.98 14.21
CA MET A 150 12.39 3.16 13.52
C MET A 150 12.75 2.86 12.08
N GLU A 151 13.50 3.75 11.40
CA GLU A 151 13.82 3.61 9.99
C GLU A 151 14.52 2.27 9.70
N ASN A 152 14.02 1.57 8.67
CA ASN A 152 14.54 0.26 8.23
C ASN A 152 14.65 -0.80 9.34
N ASN A 153 13.79 -0.72 10.34
CA ASN A 153 13.82 -1.64 11.48
C ASN A 153 12.53 -2.45 11.57
N ALA A 154 12.60 -3.74 11.19
CA ALA A 154 11.47 -4.68 11.22
C ALA A 154 10.89 -4.85 12.64
N GLY A 155 11.69 -4.67 13.69
CA GLY A 155 11.24 -4.77 15.09
C GLY A 155 10.13 -3.78 15.48
N TRP A 156 9.88 -2.76 14.64
CA TRP A 156 8.79 -1.80 14.84
C TRP A 156 7.49 -2.18 14.13
N HIS A 157 7.42 -3.35 13.51
CA HIS A 157 6.22 -3.76 12.78
C HIS A 157 4.98 -3.92 13.67
N GLY A 158 5.05 -4.18 14.89
CA GLY A 158 3.89 -4.32 15.78
C GLY A 158 4.13 -3.76 17.18
N LYS A 159 5.19 -2.97 17.34
CA LYS A 159 5.60 -2.37 18.61
C LYS A 159 5.06 -0.94 18.74
N SER A 160 4.63 -0.57 19.92
CA SER A 160 4.35 0.81 20.31
C SER A 160 5.54 1.43 21.05
N THR A 161 5.73 2.74 20.90
CA THR A 161 6.72 3.50 21.65
C THR A 161 6.41 3.52 23.14
N ASN A 162 7.44 3.48 23.98
CA ASN A 162 7.35 3.90 25.37
C ASN A 162 7.40 5.44 25.47
N PRO A 163 7.17 6.06 26.65
CA PRO A 163 7.16 7.52 26.79
C PRO A 163 8.46 8.20 26.36
N ALA A 164 9.62 7.63 26.64
CA ALA A 164 10.91 8.21 26.25
C ALA A 164 11.13 8.13 24.73
N GLU A 165 10.85 6.99 24.12
CA GLU A 165 10.87 6.80 22.66
C GLU A 165 9.89 7.75 21.95
N PHE A 166 8.71 7.99 22.55
CA PHE A 166 7.73 8.94 22.02
C PHE A 166 8.25 10.37 22.00
N GLU A 167 8.89 10.84 23.08
CA GLU A 167 9.47 12.19 23.13
C GLU A 167 10.57 12.39 22.08
N ILE A 168 11.43 11.38 21.86
CA ILE A 168 12.46 11.43 20.81
C ILE A 168 11.80 11.53 19.43
N ALA A 169 10.87 10.63 19.11
CA ALA A 169 10.18 10.62 17.83
C ALA A 169 9.45 11.94 17.55
N MET A 170 8.76 12.48 18.55
CA MET A 170 8.07 13.78 18.44
C MET A 170 9.03 14.96 18.28
N GLY A 171 10.22 14.88 18.89
CA GLY A 171 11.28 15.87 18.70
C GLY A 171 11.79 15.91 17.25
N GLU A 172 12.10 14.73 16.69
CA GLU A 172 12.57 14.58 15.30
C GLU A 172 11.53 15.05 14.30
N LEU A 173 10.26 14.62 14.45
CA LEU A 173 9.17 15.00 13.55
C LEU A 173 8.84 16.50 13.60
N LYS A 174 8.90 17.13 14.81
CA LYS A 174 8.68 18.57 14.93
C LYS A 174 9.82 19.36 14.30
N ALA A 175 11.07 18.90 14.42
CA ALA A 175 12.21 19.54 13.76
C ALA A 175 12.06 19.48 12.23
N ALA A 176 11.72 18.32 11.66
CA ALA A 176 11.46 18.16 10.24
C ALA A 176 10.30 19.05 9.74
N LEU A 177 9.22 19.15 10.53
CA LEU A 177 8.10 20.05 10.18
C LEU A 177 8.53 21.52 10.12
N ALA A 178 9.32 21.97 11.10
CA ALA A 178 9.80 23.35 11.13
C ALA A 178 10.69 23.68 9.93
N GLU A 179 11.47 22.72 9.42
CA GLU A 179 12.25 22.88 8.20
C GLU A 179 11.41 23.04 6.93
N LEU A 180 10.24 22.38 6.89
CA LEU A 180 9.30 22.47 5.76
C LEU A 180 8.49 23.79 5.76
N GLU A 181 8.34 24.42 6.93
CA GLU A 181 7.59 25.67 7.09
C GLU A 181 8.47 26.93 6.95
N ALA A 182 9.81 26.77 6.85
CA ALA A 182 10.77 27.85 6.76
C ALA A 182 11.02 28.30 5.31
#